data_f2b6cdf117fb092217623e83c806df97
#
_entry.id   f2b6cdf117fb092217623e83c806df97
#
_cell.length_a   1.000
_cell.length_b   1.000
_cell.length_c   1.000
_cell.angle_alpha   90.00
_cell.angle_beta   90.00
_cell.angle_gamma   90.00
#
_symmetry.space_group_name_H-M   'P 1'
#
loop_
_entity.id
_entity.type
_entity.pdbx_description
1 polymer ?
#
loop_
_entity_poly.entity_id
_entity_poly.type
_entity_poly.pdbx_seq_one_letter_code
_entity_poly.pdbx_strand_id
1 'polypeptide(L)'
;LDMALQNAKEYLEKHLEKDKLKYNNTLGALKVLKEKLSLREFPHRMECYDISNISGTNKVCSMVVFKNGEPSKKDYRKFKIKTVKGSNDFASLEEALSRRLKRYKEQNGESFKEKPNLLVIDGGKGQLSSCYEILQRYGLEDEIEMISLAKRIEEVFHPNNSLPTLLKPGSAELKLLQRIR
;
A
#
# COMPACT_ATOMS: atom_id res chain seq x y z
N LEU A 1 44.90 16.89 15.66
CA LEU A 1 43.99 16.23 16.61
C LEU A 1 42.60 16.85 16.60
N ASP A 2 42.51 18.18 16.67
CA ASP A 2 41.21 18.87 16.70
C ASP A 2 40.45 18.76 15.39
N MET A 3 41.11 18.74 14.23
CA MET A 3 40.48 18.56 12.94
C MET A 3 39.90 17.17 12.77
N ALA A 4 40.60 16.11 13.23
CA ALA A 4 40.12 14.74 13.14
C ALA A 4 38.89 14.54 14.02
N LEU A 5 38.88 15.11 15.23
CA LEU A 5 37.74 15.06 16.13
C LEU A 5 36.55 15.85 15.56
N GLN A 6 36.79 17.02 14.98
CA GLN A 6 35.77 17.83 14.34
C GLN A 6 35.13 17.09 13.16
N ASN A 7 35.95 16.48 12.29
CA ASN A 7 35.45 15.71 11.15
C ASN A 7 34.64 14.48 11.57
N ALA A 8 35.09 13.78 12.61
CA ALA A 8 34.39 12.65 13.17
C ALA A 8 33.03 13.04 13.76
N LYS A 9 33.00 14.18 14.46
CA LYS A 9 31.76 14.72 15.03
C LYS A 9 30.78 15.14 13.96
N GLU A 10 31.22 15.84 12.93
CA GLU A 10 30.41 16.26 11.80
C GLU A 10 29.86 15.02 11.03
N TYR A 11 30.69 14.02 10.82
CA TYR A 11 30.29 12.76 10.20
C TYR A 11 29.17 12.07 10.99
N LEU A 12 29.36 11.98 12.31
CA LEU A 12 28.38 11.36 13.22
C LEU A 12 27.06 12.12 13.21
N GLU A 13 27.11 13.47 13.28
CA GLU A 13 25.90 14.30 13.25
C GLU A 13 25.13 14.12 11.95
N LYS A 14 25.81 14.12 10.80
CA LYS A 14 25.18 13.87 9.49
C LYS A 14 24.57 12.48 9.41
N HIS A 15 25.25 11.48 9.96
CA HIS A 15 24.75 10.11 9.97
C HIS A 15 23.49 9.98 10.84
N LEU A 16 23.46 10.61 12.02
CA LEU A 16 22.30 10.63 12.90
C LEU A 16 21.12 11.37 12.28
N GLU A 17 21.37 12.50 11.60
CA GLU A 17 20.31 13.22 10.87
C GLU A 17 19.71 12.38 9.75
N LYS A 18 20.56 11.68 9.00
CA LYS A 18 20.12 10.79 7.92
C LYS A 18 19.26 9.63 8.45
N ASP A 19 19.67 9.02 9.55
CA ASP A 19 18.93 7.94 10.19
C ASP A 19 17.57 8.42 10.72
N LYS A 20 17.55 9.61 11.32
CA LYS A 20 16.32 10.24 11.80
C LYS A 20 15.37 10.55 10.66
N LEU A 21 15.87 11.07 9.54
CA LEU A 21 15.07 11.34 8.35
C LEU A 21 14.50 10.04 7.77
N LYS A 22 15.31 9.01 7.69
CA LYS A 22 14.86 7.67 7.22
C LYS A 22 13.74 7.15 8.11
N TYR A 23 13.91 7.21 9.43
CA TYR A 23 12.87 6.80 10.38
C TYR A 23 11.58 7.58 10.16
N ASN A 24 11.66 8.91 10.07
CA ASN A 24 10.49 9.77 9.89
C ASN A 24 9.73 9.46 8.59
N ASN A 25 10.44 9.04 7.54
CA ASN A 25 9.86 8.73 6.24
C ASN A 25 9.39 7.26 6.11
N THR A 26 9.71 6.40 7.05
CA THR A 26 9.36 4.98 7.05
C THR A 26 8.51 4.61 8.25
N LEU A 27 9.10 4.10 9.32
CA LEU A 27 8.37 3.65 10.51
C LEU A 27 7.59 4.77 11.20
N GLY A 28 8.18 5.96 11.27
CA GLY A 28 7.51 7.15 11.80
C GLY A 28 6.28 7.54 10.99
N ALA A 29 6.39 7.48 9.65
CA ALA A 29 5.27 7.74 8.76
C ALA A 29 4.16 6.70 8.93
N LEU A 30 4.50 5.43 9.10
CA LEU A 30 3.53 4.36 9.34
C LEU A 30 2.81 4.53 10.68
N LYS A 31 3.53 4.98 11.70
CA LYS A 31 2.94 5.27 13.02
C LYS A 31 1.89 6.38 12.93
N VAL A 32 2.20 7.46 12.24
CA VAL A 32 1.26 8.56 12.01
C VAL A 32 0.08 8.09 11.16
N LEU A 33 0.35 7.30 10.12
CA LEU A 33 -0.69 6.74 9.26
C LEU A 33 -1.68 5.89 10.06
N LYS A 34 -1.18 5.03 10.94
CA LYS A 34 -2.02 4.22 11.82
C LYS A 34 -2.94 5.10 12.66
N GLU A 35 -2.43 6.17 13.23
CA GLU A 35 -3.20 7.09 14.06
C GLU A 35 -4.24 7.87 13.24
N LYS A 36 -3.81 8.45 12.12
CA LYS A 36 -4.67 9.28 11.26
C LYS A 36 -5.79 8.50 10.59
N LEU A 37 -5.52 7.27 10.19
CA LEU A 37 -6.50 6.41 9.54
C LEU A 37 -7.23 5.48 10.53
N SER A 38 -6.93 5.57 11.80
CA SER A 38 -7.51 4.72 12.86
C SER A 38 -7.39 3.23 12.53
N LEU A 39 -6.22 2.82 12.06
CA LEU A 39 -5.97 1.42 11.72
C LEU A 39 -5.90 0.56 12.98
N ARG A 40 -6.43 -0.65 12.89
CA ARG A 40 -6.40 -1.62 14.01
C ARG A 40 -5.01 -2.16 14.27
N GLU A 41 -4.27 -2.40 13.17
CA GLU A 41 -2.92 -2.94 13.24
C GLU A 41 -1.90 -1.96 12.67
N PHE A 42 -0.66 -2.06 13.11
CA PHE A 42 0.44 -1.35 12.50
C PHE A 42 0.63 -1.87 11.06
N PRO A 43 0.67 -1.00 10.04
CA PRO A 43 0.71 -1.44 8.65
C PRO A 43 2.13 -1.85 8.20
N HIS A 44 2.65 -2.94 8.79
CA HIS A 44 3.97 -3.48 8.46
C HIS A 44 4.08 -3.86 6.99
N ARG A 45 3.08 -4.57 6.48
CA ARG A 45 3.00 -4.94 5.08
C ARG A 45 1.82 -4.23 4.44
N MET A 46 2.15 -3.38 3.48
CA MET A 46 1.18 -2.68 2.66
C MET A 46 1.27 -3.19 1.24
N GLU A 47 0.11 -3.37 0.60
CA GLU A 47 0.03 -3.77 -0.81
C GLU A 47 -0.82 -2.78 -1.57
N CYS A 48 -0.34 -2.35 -2.73
CA CYS A 48 -1.09 -1.46 -3.63
C CYS A 48 -1.31 -2.14 -4.97
N TYR A 49 -2.50 -2.00 -5.51
CA TYR A 49 -2.93 -2.65 -6.75
C TYR A 49 -3.27 -1.61 -7.79
N ASP A 50 -2.71 -1.77 -8.98
CA ASP A 50 -2.95 -0.90 -10.12
C ASP A 50 -3.15 -1.71 -11.40
N ILE A 51 -4.13 -1.30 -12.20
CA ILE A 51 -4.44 -1.92 -13.48
C ILE A 51 -3.74 -1.17 -14.60
N SER A 52 -3.03 -1.90 -15.44
CA SER A 52 -2.43 -1.37 -16.65
C SER A 52 -2.83 -2.18 -17.88
N ASN A 53 -2.91 -1.51 -19.03
CA ASN A 53 -3.15 -2.13 -20.31
C ASN A 53 -1.82 -2.36 -21.02
N ILE A 54 -1.56 -3.61 -21.39
CA ILE A 54 -0.41 -3.97 -22.23
C ILE A 54 -0.94 -4.35 -23.60
N SER A 55 -0.61 -3.58 -24.62
CA SER A 55 -0.97 -3.79 -26.03
C SER A 55 -2.40 -4.29 -26.29
N GLY A 56 -3.34 -3.37 -26.43
CA GLY A 56 -4.72 -3.68 -26.85
C GLY A 56 -5.61 -4.21 -25.73
N THR A 57 -5.98 -5.48 -25.79
CA THR A 57 -6.97 -6.09 -24.89
C THR A 57 -6.39 -6.75 -23.64
N ASN A 58 -5.06 -6.83 -23.54
CA ASN A 58 -4.41 -7.51 -22.42
C ASN A 58 -4.25 -6.58 -21.22
N LYS A 59 -4.87 -6.96 -20.11
CA LYS A 59 -4.77 -6.23 -18.85
C LYS A 59 -3.89 -6.97 -17.85
N VAL A 60 -3.11 -6.20 -17.11
CA VAL A 60 -2.27 -6.71 -16.03
C VAL A 60 -2.55 -5.88 -14.78
N CYS A 61 -2.71 -6.56 -13.66
CA CYS A 61 -2.74 -5.91 -12.36
C CYS A 61 -1.38 -6.07 -11.69
N SER A 62 -0.79 -4.98 -11.30
CA SER A 62 0.47 -4.96 -10.56
C SER A 62 0.19 -4.91 -9.06
N MET A 63 0.88 -5.75 -8.30
CA MET A 63 0.89 -5.72 -6.85
C MET A 63 2.23 -5.18 -6.38
N VAL A 64 2.23 -4.00 -5.81
CA VAL A 64 3.39 -3.37 -5.18
C VAL A 64 3.34 -3.64 -3.69
N VAL A 65 4.46 -3.99 -3.10
CA VAL A 65 4.55 -4.34 -1.67
C VAL A 65 5.57 -3.46 -0.99
N PHE A 66 5.14 -2.85 0.11
CA PHE A 66 6.02 -2.14 1.04
C PHE A 66 6.03 -2.87 2.38
N LYS A 67 7.22 -3.02 2.95
CA LYS A 67 7.41 -3.56 4.29
C LYS A 67 8.12 -2.53 5.16
N ASN A 68 7.51 -2.22 6.29
CA ASN A 68 8.05 -1.23 7.23
C ASN A 68 8.38 0.12 6.57
N GLY A 69 7.54 0.53 5.62
CA GLY A 69 7.67 1.81 4.93
C GLY A 69 8.65 1.82 3.77
N GLU A 70 9.23 0.68 3.41
CA GLU A 70 10.20 0.56 2.31
C GLU A 70 9.73 -0.43 1.25
N PRO A 71 10.03 -0.18 -0.04
CA PRO A 71 9.68 -1.11 -1.10
C PRO A 71 10.29 -2.49 -0.88
N SER A 72 9.47 -3.54 -1.00
CA SER A 72 9.91 -4.93 -0.96
C SER A 72 9.76 -5.54 -2.35
N LYS A 73 10.68 -5.22 -3.24
CA LYS A 73 10.59 -5.56 -4.68
C LYS A 73 10.52 -7.07 -4.92
N LYS A 74 11.12 -7.87 -4.07
CA LYS A 74 11.07 -9.34 -4.16
C LYS A 74 9.64 -9.89 -4.01
N ASP A 75 8.76 -9.13 -3.36
CA ASP A 75 7.37 -9.50 -3.12
C ASP A 75 6.40 -8.96 -4.16
N TYR A 76 6.85 -8.11 -5.08
CA TYR A 76 6.02 -7.58 -6.15
C TYR A 76 5.54 -8.72 -7.07
N ARG A 77 4.29 -8.63 -7.50
CA ARG A 77 3.70 -9.62 -8.42
C ARG A 77 2.88 -8.93 -9.50
N LYS A 78 2.69 -9.64 -10.60
CA LYS A 78 1.81 -9.22 -11.70
C LYS A 78 0.78 -10.30 -11.95
N PHE A 79 -0.47 -9.87 -12.09
CA PHE A 79 -1.58 -10.76 -12.40
C PHE A 79 -2.05 -10.48 -13.82
N LYS A 80 -1.93 -11.46 -14.70
CA LYS A 80 -2.59 -11.39 -16.01
C LYS A 80 -4.08 -11.60 -15.79
N ILE A 81 -4.88 -10.64 -16.24
CA ILE A 81 -6.33 -10.71 -16.09
C ILE A 81 -6.88 -11.67 -17.15
N LYS A 82 -7.63 -12.67 -16.73
CA LYS A 82 -8.07 -13.79 -17.56
C LYS A 82 -9.55 -13.79 -17.87
N THR A 83 -10.38 -13.36 -16.92
CA THR A 83 -11.85 -13.52 -16.98
C THR A 83 -12.58 -12.28 -17.42
N VAL A 84 -11.93 -11.12 -17.39
CA VAL A 84 -12.55 -9.85 -17.73
C VAL A 84 -12.25 -9.50 -19.18
N LYS A 85 -13.31 -9.30 -19.96
CA LYS A 85 -13.22 -8.81 -21.34
C LYS A 85 -13.50 -7.29 -21.37
N GLY A 86 -12.72 -6.56 -22.18
CA GLY A 86 -12.90 -5.14 -22.38
C GLY A 86 -12.22 -4.27 -21.32
N SER A 87 -12.75 -3.08 -21.09
CA SER A 87 -12.10 -2.02 -20.30
C SER A 87 -12.59 -1.92 -18.86
N ASN A 88 -13.18 -2.98 -18.29
CA ASN A 88 -13.71 -2.94 -16.94
C ASN A 88 -12.58 -3.09 -15.90
N ASP A 89 -12.05 -1.96 -15.43
CA ASP A 89 -10.97 -1.93 -14.44
C ASP A 89 -11.43 -2.40 -13.05
N PHE A 90 -12.69 -2.19 -12.70
CA PHE A 90 -13.26 -2.68 -11.43
C PHE A 90 -13.22 -4.21 -11.38
N ALA A 91 -13.74 -4.86 -12.41
CA ALA A 91 -13.75 -6.31 -12.48
C ALA A 91 -12.35 -6.90 -12.57
N SER A 92 -11.43 -6.21 -13.25
CA SER A 92 -10.03 -6.62 -13.35
C SER A 92 -9.33 -6.58 -12.00
N LEU A 93 -9.57 -5.54 -11.23
CA LEU A 93 -9.03 -5.39 -9.88
C LEU A 93 -9.62 -6.43 -8.93
N GLU A 94 -10.93 -6.70 -9.04
CA GLU A 94 -11.60 -7.76 -8.28
C GLU A 94 -10.98 -9.14 -8.54
N GLU A 95 -10.73 -9.45 -9.81
CA GLU A 95 -10.08 -10.73 -10.18
C GLU A 95 -8.69 -10.87 -9.55
N ALA A 96 -7.86 -9.85 -9.66
CA ALA A 96 -6.51 -9.86 -9.12
C ALA A 96 -6.53 -10.02 -7.59
N LEU A 97 -7.36 -9.24 -6.92
CA LEU A 97 -7.49 -9.28 -5.47
C LEU A 97 -8.04 -10.63 -4.98
N SER A 98 -9.04 -11.16 -5.67
CA SER A 98 -9.60 -12.48 -5.36
C SER A 98 -8.53 -13.58 -5.45
N ARG A 99 -7.71 -13.54 -6.50
CA ARG A 99 -6.61 -14.51 -6.66
C ARG A 99 -5.56 -14.36 -5.57
N ARG A 100 -5.25 -13.13 -5.18
CA ARG A 100 -4.32 -12.84 -4.08
C ARG A 100 -4.82 -13.40 -2.75
N LEU A 101 -6.05 -13.11 -2.40
CA LEU A 101 -6.63 -13.54 -1.13
C LEU A 101 -6.85 -15.06 -1.07
N LYS A 102 -7.22 -15.66 -2.19
CA LYS A 102 -7.31 -17.13 -2.29
C LYS A 102 -5.97 -17.79 -1.98
N ARG A 103 -4.88 -17.29 -2.56
CA ARG A 103 -3.54 -17.81 -2.32
C ARG A 103 -3.08 -17.60 -0.88
N TYR A 104 -3.47 -16.50 -0.26
CA TYR A 104 -3.22 -16.27 1.17
C TYR A 104 -3.91 -17.34 2.01
N LYS A 105 -5.18 -17.59 1.78
CA LYS A 105 -5.93 -18.62 2.52
C LYS A 105 -5.38 -20.04 2.30
N GLU A 106 -4.93 -20.33 1.12
CA GLU A 106 -4.32 -21.62 0.76
C GLU A 106 -2.84 -21.71 1.17
N GLN A 107 -2.25 -20.63 1.66
CA GLN A 107 -0.82 -20.53 1.99
C GLN A 107 0.09 -20.94 0.83
N ASN A 108 -0.26 -20.48 -0.36
CA ASN A 108 0.41 -20.82 -1.62
C ASN A 108 1.19 -19.65 -2.19
N GLY A 109 2.50 -19.85 -2.41
CA GLY A 109 3.41 -18.85 -2.98
C GLY A 109 4.07 -17.97 -1.93
N GLU A 110 5.36 -17.72 -2.07
CA GLU A 110 6.19 -17.04 -1.06
C GLU A 110 5.67 -15.64 -0.70
N SER A 111 5.33 -14.81 -1.70
CA SER A 111 4.81 -13.47 -1.44
C SER A 111 3.39 -13.48 -0.89
N PHE A 112 2.61 -14.51 -1.20
CA PHE A 112 1.18 -14.57 -0.88
C PHE A 112 0.89 -15.17 0.50
N LYS A 113 1.85 -15.80 1.14
CA LYS A 113 1.70 -16.38 2.48
C LYS A 113 1.58 -15.34 3.58
N GLU A 114 2.20 -14.19 3.39
CA GLU A 114 2.15 -13.11 4.37
C GLU A 114 0.82 -12.37 4.28
N LYS A 115 0.23 -12.13 5.45
CA LYS A 115 -0.97 -11.31 5.56
C LYS A 115 -0.63 -9.85 5.24
N PRO A 116 -1.34 -9.20 4.30
CA PRO A 116 -1.25 -7.76 4.18
C PRO A 116 -1.96 -7.10 5.37
N ASN A 117 -1.29 -6.18 6.05
CA ASN A 117 -1.93 -5.42 7.12
C ASN A 117 -2.84 -4.33 6.55
N LEU A 118 -2.46 -3.78 5.40
CA LEU A 118 -3.22 -2.73 4.73
C LEU A 118 -3.19 -2.93 3.21
N LEU A 119 -4.36 -3.00 2.61
CA LEU A 119 -4.54 -2.97 1.15
C LEU A 119 -4.88 -1.55 0.73
N VAL A 120 -4.12 -1.02 -0.21
CA VAL A 120 -4.32 0.32 -0.77
C VAL A 120 -4.84 0.18 -2.20
N ILE A 121 -6.02 0.70 -2.44
CA ILE A 121 -6.66 0.70 -3.76
C ILE A 121 -6.46 2.07 -4.39
N ASP A 122 -5.84 2.08 -5.55
CA ASP A 122 -5.68 3.31 -6.32
C ASP A 122 -6.97 3.59 -7.09
N GLY A 123 -7.83 4.42 -6.50
CA GLY A 123 -9.13 4.71 -7.09
C GLY A 123 -10.08 5.37 -6.12
N GLY A 124 -11.32 5.52 -6.55
CA GLY A 124 -12.38 6.15 -5.77
C GLY A 124 -13.19 5.17 -4.93
N LYS A 125 -14.28 5.70 -4.35
CA LYS A 125 -15.19 4.93 -3.47
C LYS A 125 -15.77 3.68 -4.14
N GLY A 126 -16.09 3.74 -5.43
CA GLY A 126 -16.69 2.63 -6.17
C GLY A 126 -15.71 1.44 -6.25
N GLN A 127 -14.45 1.70 -6.56
CA GLN A 127 -13.42 0.68 -6.58
C GLN A 127 -13.17 0.10 -5.20
N LEU A 128 -13.16 0.95 -4.17
CA LEU A 128 -13.00 0.51 -2.79
C LEU A 128 -14.14 -0.42 -2.37
N SER A 129 -15.39 -0.05 -2.63
CA SER A 129 -16.56 -0.87 -2.29
C SER A 129 -16.51 -2.24 -2.97
N SER A 130 -16.18 -2.25 -4.25
CA SER A 130 -16.05 -3.45 -5.06
C SER A 130 -14.97 -4.39 -4.50
N CYS A 131 -13.80 -3.87 -4.18
CA CYS A 131 -12.70 -4.63 -3.60
C CYS A 131 -13.01 -5.11 -2.17
N TYR A 132 -13.69 -4.29 -1.39
CA TYR A 132 -14.08 -4.66 -0.03
C TYR A 132 -15.05 -5.84 -0.01
N GLU A 133 -15.96 -5.92 -0.97
CA GLU A 133 -16.84 -7.09 -1.12
C GLU A 133 -16.05 -8.37 -1.34
N ILE A 134 -14.96 -8.33 -2.09
CA ILE A 134 -14.07 -9.49 -2.26
C ILE A 134 -13.45 -9.89 -0.93
N LEU A 135 -12.99 -8.93 -0.15
CA LEU A 135 -12.42 -9.18 1.17
C LEU A 135 -13.45 -9.87 2.08
N GLN A 136 -14.70 -9.41 2.05
CA GLN A 136 -15.81 -10.02 2.80
C GLN A 136 -16.13 -11.43 2.34
N ARG A 137 -16.10 -11.72 1.04
CA ARG A 137 -16.34 -13.07 0.50
C ARG A 137 -15.36 -14.10 1.04
N TYR A 138 -14.12 -13.68 1.31
CA TYR A 138 -13.10 -14.55 1.90
C TYR A 138 -13.13 -14.54 3.43
N GLY A 139 -14.02 -13.78 4.05
CA GLY A 139 -14.10 -13.67 5.50
C GLY A 139 -12.88 -13.02 6.15
N LEU A 140 -12.22 -12.12 5.43
CA LEU A 140 -10.95 -11.50 5.86
C LEU A 140 -11.10 -10.04 6.28
N GLU A 141 -12.30 -9.48 6.29
CA GLU A 141 -12.56 -8.08 6.60
C GLU A 141 -12.14 -7.67 8.01
N ASP A 142 -12.13 -8.61 8.95
CA ASP A 142 -11.71 -8.37 10.34
C ASP A 142 -10.19 -8.55 10.54
N GLU A 143 -9.52 -9.20 9.59
CA GLU A 143 -8.08 -9.46 9.65
C GLU A 143 -7.25 -8.47 8.82
N ILE A 144 -7.81 -7.99 7.71
CA ILE A 144 -7.10 -7.16 6.73
C ILE A 144 -7.88 -5.87 6.54
N GLU A 145 -7.20 -4.74 6.67
CA GLU A 145 -7.79 -3.44 6.42
C GLU A 145 -7.56 -2.99 4.98
N MET A 146 -8.48 -2.18 4.48
CA MET A 146 -8.45 -1.67 3.12
C MET A 146 -8.78 -0.18 3.11
N ILE A 147 -8.05 0.57 2.30
CA ILE A 147 -8.31 1.98 2.03
C ILE A 147 -8.23 2.23 0.52
N SER A 148 -8.79 3.34 0.08
CA SER A 148 -8.51 3.85 -1.27
C SER A 148 -7.93 5.24 -1.19
N LEU A 149 -7.12 5.59 -2.20
CA LEU A 149 -6.50 6.89 -2.32
C LEU A 149 -6.94 7.53 -3.62
N ALA A 150 -7.64 8.67 -3.53
CA ALA A 150 -8.09 9.42 -4.69
C ALA A 150 -6.91 10.14 -5.36
N LYS A 151 -6.91 10.17 -6.70
CA LYS A 151 -5.74 10.65 -7.47
C LYS A 151 -5.52 12.16 -7.41
N ARG A 152 -6.58 12.95 -7.32
CA ARG A 152 -6.50 14.42 -7.46
C ARG A 152 -6.53 15.18 -6.14
N ILE A 153 -7.17 14.61 -5.16
CA ILE A 153 -7.31 15.21 -3.83
C ILE A 153 -6.84 14.14 -2.87
N GLU A 154 -5.91 14.44 -2.07
CA GLU A 154 -5.24 13.52 -1.15
C GLU A 154 -6.18 13.00 -0.07
N GLU A 155 -7.32 12.48 -0.54
CA GLU A 155 -8.40 11.93 0.25
C GLU A 155 -8.24 10.42 0.38
N VAL A 156 -8.30 9.93 1.60
CA VAL A 156 -8.27 8.51 1.90
C VAL A 156 -9.67 8.07 2.30
N PHE A 157 -10.22 7.10 1.57
CA PHE A 157 -11.53 6.54 1.86
C PHE A 157 -11.41 5.22 2.60
N HIS A 158 -12.32 5.02 3.55
CA HIS A 158 -12.48 3.77 4.28
C HIS A 158 -13.74 3.05 3.81
N PRO A 159 -13.77 1.70 3.90
CA PRO A 159 -14.99 0.95 3.57
C PRO A 159 -16.16 1.41 4.44
N ASN A 160 -17.33 1.48 3.83
CA ASN A 160 -18.59 1.84 4.51
C ASN A 160 -18.60 3.24 5.14
N ASN A 161 -17.70 4.11 4.74
CA ASN A 161 -17.65 5.49 5.20
C ASN A 161 -17.67 6.42 3.98
N SER A 162 -18.65 7.31 3.93
CA SER A 162 -18.80 8.25 2.83
C SER A 162 -17.84 9.44 2.92
N LEU A 163 -17.32 9.73 4.12
CA LEU A 163 -16.43 10.85 4.34
C LEU A 163 -14.97 10.42 4.26
N PRO A 164 -14.14 11.15 3.49
CA PRO A 164 -12.73 10.85 3.43
C PRO A 164 -11.97 11.33 4.67
N THR A 165 -10.84 10.70 4.93
CA THR A 165 -9.83 11.24 5.82
C THR A 165 -8.85 12.06 4.97
N LEU A 166 -8.61 13.30 5.36
CA LEU A 166 -7.66 14.18 4.68
C LEU A 166 -6.30 14.08 5.37
N LEU A 167 -5.28 13.73 4.60
CA LEU A 167 -3.91 13.77 5.07
C LEU A 167 -3.28 15.12 4.73
N LYS A 168 -2.42 15.61 5.61
CA LYS A 168 -1.77 16.90 5.42
C LYS A 168 -0.88 16.90 4.18
N PRO A 169 -1.04 17.86 3.25
CA PRO A 169 -0.17 17.97 2.09
C PRO A 169 1.31 18.08 2.51
N GLY A 170 2.19 17.34 1.83
CA GLY A 170 3.62 17.32 2.13
C GLY A 170 4.01 16.51 3.36
N SER A 171 3.08 15.89 4.07
CA SER A 171 3.38 15.04 5.22
C SER A 171 4.08 13.75 4.81
N ALA A 172 4.86 13.19 5.73
CA ALA A 172 5.59 11.93 5.47
C ALA A 172 4.65 10.76 5.21
N GLU A 173 3.53 10.67 5.92
CA GLU A 173 2.53 9.63 5.75
C GLU A 173 1.83 9.72 4.40
N LEU A 174 1.53 10.92 3.91
CA LEU A 174 0.96 11.10 2.59
C LEU A 174 1.97 10.75 1.49
N LYS A 175 3.21 11.19 1.63
CA LYS A 175 4.29 10.85 0.70
C LYS A 175 4.51 9.34 0.62
N LEU A 176 4.37 8.64 1.74
CA LEU A 176 4.47 7.18 1.78
C LEU A 176 3.37 6.54 0.92
N LEU A 177 2.13 6.97 1.06
CA LEU A 177 1.01 6.48 0.23
C LEU A 177 1.21 6.84 -1.25
N GLN A 178 1.75 8.01 -1.53
CA GLN A 178 2.06 8.41 -2.91
C GLN A 178 3.18 7.56 -3.52
N ARG A 179 4.15 7.13 -2.73
CA ARG A 179 5.24 6.28 -3.20
C ARG A 179 4.79 4.85 -3.50
N ILE A 180 3.88 4.30 -2.71
CA ILE A 180 3.38 2.93 -2.95
C ILE A 180 2.42 2.88 -4.14
N ARG A 181 1.79 3.98 -4.44
CA ARG A 181 0.85 4.10 -5.55
C ARG A 181 1.50 4.08 -6.96
#